data_443a658d708ca2becb5d1b8271f3acf5
#
_entry.id   443a658d708ca2becb5d1b8271f3acf5
#
_cell.length_a   1.000
_cell.length_b   1.000
_cell.length_c   1.000
_cell.angle_alpha   90.00
_cell.angle_beta   90.00
_cell.angle_gamma   90.00
#
_symmetry.space_group_name_H-M   'P 1'
#
loop_
_entity.id
_entity.type
_entity.pdbx_description
1 polymer ?
#
loop_
_entity_poly.entity_id
_entity_poly.type
_entity_poly.pdbx_seq_one_letter_code
_entity_poly.pdbx_strand_id
1 'polypeptide(L)'
;SQQQAKIVLEGLTTVKDKAFKETCLRTLASKSPTLIELPYNLQGLLVAEDSSAFREDRFLIRDSEKAVIDKMCKTRRAALRLQEMGIHYTSSLLLMGEPGTGKTELARYIAYTTNLPFVYTNFSGLVNSALGKTQKNIGMIFDYARKSPCVLCLDEIDAIGTRRGGKDDVAEMNRVTIALMQELDRLGNDIILVGTTNRPDTLDD
;
A
#
# COMPACT_ATOMS: atom_id res chain seq x y z
N SER A 1 17.64 -2.49 -23.31
CA SER A 1 16.43 -1.82 -22.80
C SER A 1 15.22 -2.74 -22.94
N GLN A 2 14.18 -2.56 -22.16
CA GLN A 2 12.93 -3.34 -22.23
C GLN A 2 12.30 -3.30 -23.63
N GLN A 3 12.44 -2.19 -24.33
CA GLN A 3 11.98 -2.04 -25.72
C GLN A 3 12.75 -2.94 -26.70
N GLN A 4 14.05 -3.08 -26.54
CA GLN A 4 14.87 -3.99 -27.37
C GLN A 4 14.54 -5.45 -27.11
N ALA A 5 14.29 -5.85 -25.84
CA ALA A 5 13.87 -7.21 -25.52
C ALA A 5 12.49 -7.54 -26.10
N LYS A 6 11.57 -6.58 -26.15
CA LYS A 6 10.25 -6.72 -26.76
C LYS A 6 10.34 -6.96 -28.27
N ILE A 7 11.19 -6.22 -28.97
CA ILE A 7 11.42 -6.35 -30.42
C ILE A 7 12.02 -7.73 -30.74
N VAL A 8 12.97 -8.21 -29.94
CA VAL A 8 13.57 -9.54 -30.13
C VAL A 8 12.54 -10.66 -29.90
N LEU A 9 11.68 -10.54 -28.90
CA LEU A 9 10.61 -11.50 -28.63
C LEU A 9 9.51 -11.52 -29.69
N GLU A 10 9.23 -10.40 -30.32
CA GLU A 10 8.27 -10.31 -31.44
C GLU A 10 8.76 -11.05 -32.68
N GLY A 11 10.07 -11.18 -32.88
CA GLY A 11 10.70 -11.92 -33.98
C GLY A 11 10.69 -13.45 -33.85
N LEU A 12 10.31 -14.02 -32.68
CA LEU A 12 10.26 -15.46 -32.47
C LEU A 12 8.95 -16.05 -33.05
N THR A 13 9.04 -16.91 -34.04
CA THR A 13 7.89 -17.40 -34.82
C THR A 13 7.58 -18.89 -34.68
N THR A 14 8.44 -19.68 -34.02
CA THR A 14 8.23 -21.12 -33.90
C THR A 14 7.27 -21.52 -32.78
N VAL A 15 6.58 -22.67 -32.93
CA VAL A 15 5.59 -23.17 -31.96
C VAL A 15 6.23 -23.46 -30.58
N LYS A 16 7.51 -23.93 -30.58
CA LYS A 16 8.28 -24.15 -29.34
C LYS A 16 8.61 -22.86 -28.59
N ASP A 17 8.75 -21.75 -29.34
CA ASP A 17 9.06 -20.45 -28.78
C ASP A 17 7.82 -19.73 -28.19
N LYS A 18 6.62 -20.22 -28.52
CA LYS A 18 5.36 -19.56 -28.11
C LYS A 18 5.18 -19.54 -26.59
N ALA A 19 5.45 -20.63 -25.89
CA ALA A 19 5.39 -20.73 -24.45
C ALA A 19 6.50 -19.89 -23.77
N PHE A 20 7.71 -19.92 -24.37
CA PHE A 20 8.83 -19.09 -23.93
C PHE A 20 8.53 -17.61 -24.15
N LYS A 21 8.01 -17.24 -25.31
CA LYS A 21 7.58 -15.89 -25.66
C LYS A 21 6.50 -15.37 -24.69
N GLU A 22 5.47 -16.17 -24.41
CA GLU A 22 4.42 -15.82 -23.43
C GLU A 22 4.99 -15.63 -22.02
N THR A 23 5.91 -16.50 -21.59
CA THR A 23 6.56 -16.38 -20.29
C THR A 23 7.43 -15.13 -20.23
N CYS A 24 8.23 -14.84 -21.24
CA CYS A 24 9.07 -13.65 -21.31
C CYS A 24 8.25 -12.36 -21.43
N LEU A 25 7.17 -12.36 -22.24
CA LEU A 25 6.26 -11.21 -22.35
C LEU A 25 5.51 -10.96 -21.03
N ARG A 26 5.15 -12.04 -20.30
CA ARG A 26 4.55 -11.95 -18.97
C ARG A 26 5.54 -11.39 -17.95
N THR A 27 6.82 -11.79 -18.02
CA THR A 27 7.91 -11.27 -17.17
C THR A 27 8.26 -9.82 -17.52
N LEU A 28 8.21 -9.43 -18.79
CA LEU A 28 8.42 -8.05 -19.25
C LEU A 28 7.18 -7.15 -19.01
N ALA A 29 5.98 -7.74 -19.01
CA ALA A 29 4.73 -7.06 -18.69
C ALA A 29 4.48 -6.99 -17.17
N SER A 30 5.02 -7.93 -16.38
CA SER A 30 5.24 -7.73 -14.97
C SER A 30 6.32 -6.65 -14.89
N LYS A 31 5.89 -5.38 -14.82
CA LYS A 31 6.79 -4.30 -14.43
C LYS A 31 7.49 -4.76 -13.16
N SER A 32 8.81 -5.01 -13.24
CA SER A 32 9.62 -5.07 -12.03
C SER A 32 9.22 -3.85 -11.20
N PRO A 33 8.92 -3.99 -9.91
CA PRO A 33 8.60 -2.83 -9.09
C PRO A 33 9.77 -1.86 -9.27
N THR A 34 9.52 -0.81 -10.03
CA THR A 34 10.56 0.21 -10.26
C THR A 34 10.76 0.82 -8.90
N LEU A 35 12.00 0.86 -8.43
CA LEU A 35 12.37 1.64 -7.25
C LEU A 35 11.70 3.00 -7.41
N ILE A 36 10.70 3.26 -6.57
CA ILE A 36 9.97 4.51 -6.64
C ILE A 36 10.87 5.53 -5.94
N GLU A 37 11.52 6.39 -6.72
CA GLU A 37 12.22 7.53 -6.15
C GLU A 37 11.21 8.42 -5.43
N LEU A 38 11.35 8.52 -4.12
CA LEU A 38 10.54 9.42 -3.32
C LEU A 38 10.93 10.86 -3.62
N PRO A 39 9.98 11.72 -4.00
CA PRO A 39 10.22 13.16 -4.11
C PRO A 39 10.83 13.71 -2.83
N TYR A 40 11.72 14.70 -2.95
CA TYR A 40 12.45 15.27 -1.82
C TYR A 40 11.55 15.70 -0.65
N ASN A 41 10.38 16.26 -0.96
CA ASN A 41 9.40 16.70 0.04
C ASN A 41 8.68 15.55 0.78
N LEU A 42 8.84 14.30 0.34
CA LEU A 42 8.29 13.10 0.98
C LEU A 42 9.37 12.30 1.73
N GLN A 43 10.64 12.64 1.53
CA GLN A 43 11.73 12.04 2.28
C GLN A 43 11.56 12.39 3.77
N GLY A 44 11.58 11.36 4.62
CA GLY A 44 11.29 11.50 6.05
C GLY A 44 9.81 11.38 6.44
N LEU A 45 8.87 11.46 5.47
CA LEU A 45 7.45 11.13 5.70
C LEU A 45 7.13 9.71 5.26
N LEU A 46 7.74 9.26 4.17
CA LEU A 46 7.56 7.95 3.59
C LEU A 46 8.90 7.21 3.48
N VAL A 47 8.81 5.90 3.56
CA VAL A 47 9.85 4.97 3.16
C VAL A 47 9.27 4.12 2.03
N ALA A 48 9.96 4.03 0.89
CA ALA A 48 9.58 3.15 -0.21
C ALA A 48 10.57 1.98 -0.29
N GLU A 49 10.05 0.77 -0.35
CA GLU A 49 10.82 -0.46 -0.39
C GLU A 49 10.43 -1.27 -1.64
N ASP A 50 11.42 -1.91 -2.24
CA ASP A 50 11.17 -2.90 -3.29
C ASP A 50 10.66 -4.18 -2.67
N SER A 51 9.43 -4.55 -3.02
CA SER A 51 8.80 -5.77 -2.51
C SER A 51 9.49 -7.06 -2.94
N SER A 52 10.29 -7.04 -4.03
CA SER A 52 11.05 -8.20 -4.50
C SER A 52 12.14 -8.65 -3.52
N ALA A 53 12.58 -7.76 -2.63
CA ALA A 53 13.54 -8.06 -1.58
C ALA A 53 12.95 -8.85 -0.39
N PHE A 54 11.64 -9.06 -0.36
CA PHE A 54 10.98 -9.78 0.73
C PHE A 54 11.43 -11.25 0.79
N ARG A 55 11.75 -11.71 1.99
CA ARG A 55 12.25 -13.06 2.26
C ARG A 55 11.12 -13.96 2.75
N GLU A 56 10.36 -14.54 1.82
CA GLU A 56 9.24 -15.46 2.14
C GLU A 56 9.70 -16.68 2.97
N ASP A 57 10.93 -17.14 2.78
CA ASP A 57 11.54 -18.24 3.52
C ASP A 57 11.70 -17.96 5.04
N ARG A 58 11.59 -16.71 5.46
CA ARG A 58 11.71 -16.27 6.86
C ARG A 58 10.39 -15.80 7.46
N PHE A 59 9.29 -15.88 6.71
CA PHE A 59 8.00 -15.38 7.13
C PHE A 59 6.99 -16.52 7.28
N LEU A 60 6.44 -16.66 8.48
CA LEU A 60 5.38 -17.63 8.77
C LEU A 60 4.05 -16.90 8.82
N ILE A 61 3.14 -17.30 7.95
CA ILE A 61 1.78 -16.78 7.86
C ILE A 61 0.79 -17.89 8.24
N ARG A 62 -0.24 -17.56 8.97
CA ARG A 62 -1.33 -18.48 9.30
C ARG A 62 -2.24 -18.68 8.08
N ASP A 63 -2.82 -19.87 7.95
CA ASP A 63 -3.73 -20.20 6.83
C ASP A 63 -4.93 -19.24 6.77
N SER A 64 -5.44 -18.79 7.92
CA SER A 64 -6.51 -17.81 8.00
C SER A 64 -6.13 -16.45 7.41
N GLU A 65 -4.92 -15.97 7.72
CA GLU A 65 -4.39 -14.71 7.18
C GLU A 65 -4.14 -14.81 5.66
N LYS A 66 -3.56 -15.93 5.25
CA LYS A 66 -3.33 -16.24 3.84
C LYS A 66 -4.63 -16.24 3.04
N ALA A 67 -5.69 -16.87 3.58
CA ALA A 67 -7.00 -16.91 2.93
C ALA A 67 -7.60 -15.50 2.74
N VAL A 68 -7.42 -14.59 3.71
CA VAL A 68 -7.87 -13.19 3.60
C VAL A 68 -7.10 -12.45 2.50
N ILE A 69 -5.77 -12.63 2.45
CA ILE A 69 -4.92 -12.00 1.43
C ILE A 69 -5.27 -12.54 0.04
N ASP A 70 -5.44 -13.86 -0.12
CA ASP A 70 -5.84 -14.47 -1.38
C ASP A 70 -7.20 -13.94 -1.87
N LYS A 71 -8.17 -13.78 -0.93
CA LYS A 71 -9.46 -13.18 -1.24
C LYS A 71 -9.30 -11.73 -1.70
N MET A 72 -8.51 -10.93 -1.01
CA MET A 72 -8.22 -9.54 -1.38
C MET A 72 -7.57 -9.46 -2.78
N CYS A 73 -6.58 -10.31 -3.06
CA CYS A 73 -5.93 -10.37 -4.38
C CYS A 73 -6.92 -10.73 -5.50
N LYS A 74 -7.84 -11.66 -5.24
CA LYS A 74 -8.91 -12.02 -6.20
C LYS A 74 -9.88 -10.86 -6.42
N THR A 75 -10.32 -10.20 -5.35
CA THR A 75 -11.24 -9.06 -5.43
C THR A 75 -10.58 -7.87 -6.15
N ARG A 76 -9.30 -7.61 -5.90
CA ARG A 76 -8.55 -6.56 -6.61
C ARG A 76 -8.50 -6.80 -8.13
N ARG A 77 -8.32 -8.05 -8.57
CA ARG A 77 -8.40 -8.38 -10.02
C ARG A 77 -9.78 -8.11 -10.61
N ALA A 78 -10.84 -8.33 -9.82
CA ALA A 78 -12.21 -7.99 -10.22
C ALA A 78 -12.48 -6.48 -10.15
N ALA A 79 -11.81 -5.74 -9.28
CA ALA A 79 -11.98 -4.30 -9.10
C ALA A 79 -11.70 -3.49 -10.36
N LEU A 80 -10.77 -3.92 -11.20
CA LEU A 80 -10.53 -3.31 -12.51
C LEU A 80 -11.75 -3.38 -13.41
N ARG A 81 -12.47 -4.51 -13.40
CA ARG A 81 -13.75 -4.68 -14.14
C ARG A 81 -14.88 -3.86 -13.51
N LEU A 82 -14.91 -3.76 -12.16
CA LEU A 82 -15.89 -2.94 -11.45
C LEU A 82 -15.71 -1.45 -11.80
N GLN A 83 -14.47 -1.00 -11.96
CA GLN A 83 -14.18 0.37 -12.36
C GLN A 83 -14.70 0.69 -13.77
N GLU A 84 -14.58 -0.24 -14.72
CA GLU A 84 -15.17 -0.12 -16.06
C GLU A 84 -16.71 0.02 -15.99
N MET A 85 -17.31 -0.52 -14.95
CA MET A 85 -18.75 -0.43 -14.66
C MET A 85 -19.13 0.80 -13.80
N GLY A 86 -18.15 1.69 -13.50
CA GLY A 86 -18.36 2.88 -12.67
C GLY A 86 -18.45 2.59 -11.16
N ILE A 87 -18.08 1.38 -10.72
CA ILE A 87 -18.08 0.99 -9.31
C ILE A 87 -16.67 1.20 -8.73
N HIS A 88 -16.57 2.10 -7.77
CA HIS A 88 -15.33 2.34 -7.03
C HIS A 88 -15.15 1.28 -5.94
N TYR A 89 -13.97 0.66 -5.92
CA TYR A 89 -13.59 -0.31 -4.90
C TYR A 89 -12.15 -0.06 -4.45
N THR A 90 -11.96 0.18 -3.18
CA THR A 90 -10.63 0.33 -2.58
C THR A 90 -10.26 -0.94 -1.81
N SER A 91 -9.12 -1.53 -2.15
CA SER A 91 -8.59 -2.67 -1.39
C SER A 91 -7.97 -2.14 -0.09
N SER A 92 -8.62 -2.39 1.03
CA SER A 92 -8.13 -1.96 2.34
C SER A 92 -8.14 -3.10 3.36
N LEU A 93 -7.15 -3.11 4.24
CA LEU A 93 -7.01 -4.04 5.36
C LEU A 93 -6.61 -3.28 6.61
N LEU A 94 -7.19 -3.65 7.75
CA LEU A 94 -6.76 -3.22 9.07
C LEU A 94 -6.14 -4.41 9.80
N LEU A 95 -4.85 -4.30 10.14
CA LEU A 95 -4.11 -5.31 10.87
C LEU A 95 -4.06 -4.91 12.35
N MET A 96 -4.67 -5.71 13.19
CA MET A 96 -4.80 -5.48 14.61
C MET A 96 -4.02 -6.52 15.40
N GLY A 97 -3.40 -6.15 16.50
CA GLY A 97 -2.70 -7.08 17.40
C GLY A 97 -1.62 -6.41 18.22
N GLU A 98 -1.08 -7.16 19.19
CA GLU A 98 -0.02 -6.72 20.07
C GLU A 98 1.24 -6.24 19.31
N PRO A 99 2.06 -5.35 19.90
CA PRO A 99 3.37 -5.02 19.37
C PRO A 99 4.22 -6.25 19.10
N GLY A 100 4.99 -6.27 18.01
CA GLY A 100 5.87 -7.39 17.67
C GLY A 100 5.19 -8.60 17.03
N THR A 101 3.88 -8.59 16.77
CA THR A 101 3.16 -9.70 16.12
C THR A 101 3.36 -9.80 14.60
N GLY A 102 4.17 -8.93 14.01
CA GLY A 102 4.51 -8.99 12.58
C GLY A 102 3.53 -8.28 11.65
N LYS A 103 2.70 -7.35 12.13
CA LYS A 103 1.73 -6.61 11.30
C LYS A 103 2.38 -5.91 10.11
N THR A 104 3.46 -5.18 10.33
CA THR A 104 4.19 -4.47 9.28
C THR A 104 4.86 -5.45 8.31
N GLU A 105 5.35 -6.60 8.81
CA GLU A 105 5.88 -7.66 7.94
C GLU A 105 4.77 -8.31 7.09
N LEU A 106 3.56 -8.46 7.64
CA LEU A 106 2.41 -8.93 6.87
C LEU A 106 2.03 -7.94 5.75
N ALA A 107 2.15 -6.64 6.01
CA ALA A 107 1.94 -5.62 4.98
C ALA A 107 3.01 -5.71 3.86
N ARG A 108 4.28 -5.98 4.20
CA ARG A 108 5.35 -6.26 3.21
C ARG A 108 5.08 -7.53 2.42
N TYR A 109 4.58 -8.59 3.07
CA TYR A 109 4.17 -9.82 2.39
C TYR A 109 3.03 -9.58 1.39
N ILE A 110 2.06 -8.72 1.73
CA ILE A 110 1.00 -8.30 0.80
C ILE A 110 1.61 -7.60 -0.43
N ALA A 111 2.57 -6.71 -0.24
CA ALA A 111 3.27 -6.04 -1.33
C ALA A 111 4.03 -7.02 -2.23
N TYR A 112 4.73 -7.97 -1.63
CA TYR A 112 5.41 -9.06 -2.33
C TYR A 112 4.42 -9.91 -3.15
N THR A 113 3.34 -10.39 -2.54
CA THR A 113 2.33 -11.25 -3.19
C THR A 113 1.60 -10.55 -4.33
N THR A 114 1.40 -9.24 -4.23
CA THR A 114 0.73 -8.42 -5.25
C THR A 114 1.67 -7.83 -6.29
N ASN A 115 2.98 -8.01 -6.11
CA ASN A 115 4.04 -7.42 -6.93
C ASN A 115 3.90 -5.90 -7.05
N LEU A 116 3.58 -5.25 -5.94
CA LEU A 116 3.50 -3.80 -5.80
C LEU A 116 4.63 -3.31 -4.89
N PRO A 117 5.15 -2.10 -5.13
CA PRO A 117 6.06 -1.46 -4.18
C PRO A 117 5.41 -1.32 -2.81
N PHE A 118 6.19 -1.47 -1.76
CA PHE A 118 5.78 -1.21 -0.40
C PHE A 118 6.12 0.23 -0.01
N VAL A 119 5.12 0.99 0.37
CA VAL A 119 5.27 2.38 0.84
C VAL A 119 4.77 2.45 2.26
N TYR A 120 5.62 2.90 3.15
CA TYR A 120 5.39 2.90 4.58
C TYR A 120 5.46 4.31 5.16
N THR A 121 4.53 4.63 6.06
CA THR A 121 4.61 5.81 6.93
C THR A 121 4.27 5.45 8.37
N ASN A 122 5.07 5.97 9.31
CA ASN A 122 4.70 5.93 10.72
C ASN A 122 3.73 7.08 11.01
N PHE A 123 2.45 6.73 11.19
CA PHE A 123 1.39 7.72 11.36
C PHE A 123 1.49 8.45 12.71
N SER A 124 1.96 7.76 13.75
CA SER A 124 2.22 8.36 15.06
C SER A 124 3.26 9.48 14.99
N GLY A 125 4.37 9.26 14.27
CA GLY A 125 5.38 10.29 14.00
C GLY A 125 4.84 11.46 13.20
N LEU A 126 3.94 11.20 12.27
CA LEU A 126 3.33 12.20 11.41
C LEU A 126 2.37 13.13 12.18
N VAL A 127 1.56 12.58 13.08
CA VAL A 127 0.64 13.34 13.94
C VAL A 127 1.40 14.15 14.99
N ASN A 128 2.56 13.65 15.46
CA ASN A 128 3.40 14.36 16.44
C ASN A 128 4.20 15.52 15.84
N SER A 129 4.29 15.61 14.52
CA SER A 129 4.96 16.73 13.86
C SER A 129 4.09 17.99 13.94
N ALA A 130 4.72 19.14 14.19
CA ALA A 130 4.10 20.45 14.47
C ALA A 130 2.69 20.69 13.87
N LEU A 131 1.81 21.20 14.72
CA LEU A 131 0.44 21.71 14.47
C LEU A 131 0.29 22.35 13.06
N GLY A 132 -0.71 21.91 12.30
CA GLY A 132 -1.02 22.42 10.96
C GLY A 132 -0.25 21.83 9.79
N LYS A 133 0.84 21.08 10.02
CA LYS A 133 1.57 20.37 8.95
C LYS A 133 0.99 18.99 8.65
N THR A 134 0.32 18.37 9.63
CA THR A 134 -0.17 16.99 9.55
C THR A 134 -1.15 16.80 8.39
N GLN A 135 -2.14 17.68 8.23
CA GLN A 135 -3.10 17.60 7.12
C GLN A 135 -2.41 17.70 5.76
N LYS A 136 -1.48 18.65 5.62
CA LYS A 136 -0.71 18.81 4.38
C LYS A 136 0.13 17.58 4.08
N ASN A 137 0.76 17.00 5.10
CA ASN A 137 1.57 15.80 4.97
C ASN A 137 0.71 14.60 4.54
N ILE A 138 -0.48 14.41 5.14
CA ILE A 138 -1.45 13.39 4.73
C ILE A 138 -1.80 13.57 3.25
N GLY A 139 -2.20 14.77 2.83
CA GLY A 139 -2.51 15.05 1.43
C GLY A 139 -1.36 14.69 0.49
N MET A 140 -0.12 15.06 0.82
CA MET A 140 1.05 14.74 0.00
C MET A 140 1.32 13.23 -0.09
N ILE A 141 1.13 12.47 0.99
CA ILE A 141 1.28 11.02 1.02
C ILE A 141 0.27 10.36 0.08
N PHE A 142 -1.00 10.75 0.21
CA PHE A 142 -2.07 10.19 -0.61
C PHE A 142 -2.00 10.62 -2.07
N ASP A 143 -1.57 11.87 -2.36
CA ASP A 143 -1.29 12.33 -3.73
C ASP A 143 -0.20 11.51 -4.41
N TYR A 144 0.83 11.15 -3.66
CA TYR A 144 1.89 10.26 -4.15
C TYR A 144 1.34 8.86 -4.45
N ALA A 145 0.59 8.26 -3.52
CA ALA A 145 0.00 6.95 -3.70
C ALA A 145 -0.93 6.89 -4.92
N ARG A 146 -1.76 7.92 -5.15
CA ARG A 146 -2.65 8.00 -6.33
C ARG A 146 -1.90 8.01 -7.68
N LYS A 147 -0.67 8.49 -7.70
CA LYS A 147 0.16 8.55 -8.92
C LYS A 147 1.02 7.32 -9.12
N SER A 148 1.21 6.54 -8.08
CA SER A 148 2.16 5.42 -8.05
C SER A 148 1.52 4.22 -7.38
N PRO A 149 0.93 3.27 -8.16
CA PRO A 149 0.34 2.06 -7.62
C PRO A 149 1.28 1.39 -6.61
N CYS A 150 0.81 1.19 -5.38
CA CYS A 150 1.61 0.67 -4.27
C CYS A 150 0.74 0.00 -3.20
N VAL A 151 1.39 -0.70 -2.28
CA VAL A 151 0.80 -1.01 -0.98
C VAL A 151 1.20 0.13 -0.03
N LEU A 152 0.23 0.97 0.31
CA LEU A 152 0.41 2.06 1.27
C LEU A 152 0.12 1.55 2.68
N CYS A 153 1.15 1.46 3.51
CA CYS A 153 1.04 1.07 4.91
C CYS A 153 1.06 2.30 5.82
N LEU A 154 -0.04 2.51 6.52
CA LEU A 154 -0.17 3.50 7.59
C LEU A 154 0.02 2.79 8.92
N ASP A 155 1.23 2.89 9.49
CA ASP A 155 1.56 2.20 10.73
C ASP A 155 1.17 3.04 11.94
N GLU A 156 0.66 2.38 13.00
CA GLU A 156 0.22 3.01 14.24
C GLU A 156 -0.90 4.07 14.03
N ILE A 157 -1.95 3.71 13.26
CA ILE A 157 -3.06 4.63 12.99
C ILE A 157 -3.86 4.99 14.26
N ASP A 158 -3.75 4.22 15.35
CA ASP A 158 -4.33 4.51 16.66
C ASP A 158 -3.82 5.82 17.28
N ALA A 159 -2.76 6.40 16.74
CA ALA A 159 -2.33 7.75 17.10
C ALA A 159 -3.43 8.80 16.90
N ILE A 160 -4.40 8.55 15.99
CA ILE A 160 -5.56 9.42 15.75
C ILE A 160 -6.52 9.42 16.96
N GLY A 161 -6.74 8.25 17.59
CA GLY A 161 -7.64 8.11 18.75
C GLY A 161 -7.02 8.54 20.08
N THR A 162 -5.72 8.85 20.12
CA THR A 162 -5.04 9.13 21.38
C THR A 162 -5.28 10.59 21.81
N ARG A 163 -6.20 10.82 22.75
CA ARG A 163 -6.49 12.13 23.34
C ARG A 163 -5.26 12.65 24.08
N ARG A 164 -4.71 13.78 23.66
CA ARG A 164 -3.72 14.55 24.40
C ARG A 164 -4.43 15.75 25.02
N GLY A 165 -4.50 15.79 26.28
CA GLY A 165 -4.94 16.66 27.37
C GLY A 165 -5.53 18.06 27.16
N GLY A 166 -5.61 18.63 25.95
CA GLY A 166 -6.08 20.00 25.70
C GLY A 166 -7.29 20.08 24.77
N LYS A 167 -8.13 21.14 24.92
CA LYS A 167 -9.26 21.38 23.99
C LYS A 167 -8.79 21.63 22.55
N ASP A 168 -7.63 22.24 22.37
CA ASP A 168 -7.04 22.53 21.06
C ASP A 168 -6.53 21.25 20.39
N ASP A 169 -6.01 20.29 21.15
CA ASP A 169 -5.55 19.01 20.66
C ASP A 169 -6.71 18.15 20.10
N VAL A 170 -7.88 18.20 20.74
CA VAL A 170 -9.09 17.50 20.27
C VAL A 170 -9.57 18.06 18.93
N ALA A 171 -9.60 19.40 18.80
CA ALA A 171 -10.03 20.04 17.57
C ALA A 171 -9.10 19.75 16.40
N GLU A 172 -7.79 19.66 16.66
CA GLU A 172 -6.81 19.31 15.63
C GLU A 172 -6.91 17.84 15.23
N MET A 173 -7.05 16.93 16.21
CA MET A 173 -7.22 15.51 15.93
C MET A 173 -8.44 15.25 15.07
N ASN A 174 -9.56 15.92 15.33
CA ASN A 174 -10.75 15.85 14.50
C ASN A 174 -10.46 16.32 13.05
N ARG A 175 -9.67 17.38 12.87
CA ARG A 175 -9.26 17.84 11.52
C ARG A 175 -8.39 16.81 10.81
N VAL A 176 -7.47 16.17 11.52
CA VAL A 176 -6.61 15.10 10.98
C VAL A 176 -7.46 13.92 10.56
N THR A 177 -8.41 13.48 11.39
CA THR A 177 -9.35 12.40 11.09
C THR A 177 -10.18 12.72 9.85
N ILE A 178 -10.77 13.92 9.77
CA ILE A 178 -11.54 14.36 8.60
C ILE A 178 -10.68 14.38 7.34
N ALA A 179 -9.46 14.90 7.42
CA ALA A 179 -8.54 14.91 6.29
C ALA A 179 -8.20 13.49 5.82
N LEU A 180 -7.92 12.57 6.76
CA LEU A 180 -7.65 11.18 6.44
C LEU A 180 -8.85 10.52 5.75
N MET A 181 -10.07 10.68 6.29
CA MET A 181 -11.29 10.13 5.69
C MET A 181 -11.51 10.65 4.27
N GLN A 182 -11.31 11.96 4.04
CA GLN A 182 -11.42 12.55 2.71
C GLN A 182 -10.41 11.98 1.72
N GLU A 183 -9.19 11.69 2.17
CA GLU A 183 -8.17 11.09 1.32
C GLU A 183 -8.45 9.61 1.05
N LEU A 184 -9.00 8.87 2.02
CA LEU A 184 -9.44 7.49 1.87
C LEU A 184 -10.55 7.35 0.81
N ASP A 185 -11.54 8.25 0.84
CA ASP A 185 -12.64 8.27 -0.14
C ASP A 185 -12.17 8.53 -1.58
N ARG A 186 -11.00 9.16 -1.73
CA ARG A 186 -10.41 9.49 -3.03
C ARG A 186 -9.41 8.46 -3.55
N LEU A 187 -9.15 7.40 -2.78
CA LEU A 187 -8.23 6.36 -3.21
C LEU A 187 -8.75 5.60 -4.43
N GLY A 188 -7.86 5.39 -5.38
CA GLY A 188 -8.15 4.59 -6.58
C GLY A 188 -8.01 3.08 -6.33
N ASN A 189 -8.47 2.30 -7.32
CA ASN A 189 -8.45 0.83 -7.27
C ASN A 189 -7.03 0.24 -7.40
N ASP A 190 -6.04 1.04 -7.77
CA ASP A 190 -4.65 0.60 -8.00
C ASP A 190 -3.81 0.52 -6.73
N ILE A 191 -4.36 1.02 -5.62
CA ILE A 191 -3.69 1.09 -4.32
C ILE A 191 -4.27 0.01 -3.42
N ILE A 192 -3.39 -0.61 -2.63
CA ILE A 192 -3.79 -1.41 -1.47
C ILE A 192 -3.45 -0.60 -0.24
N LEU A 193 -4.45 -0.28 0.56
CA LEU A 193 -4.26 0.41 1.82
C LEU A 193 -4.16 -0.61 2.96
N VAL A 194 -3.13 -0.50 3.77
CA VAL A 194 -2.96 -1.31 4.98
C VAL A 194 -2.81 -0.38 6.17
N GLY A 195 -3.75 -0.41 7.09
CA GLY A 195 -3.61 0.21 8.40
C GLY A 195 -3.08 -0.80 9.42
N THR A 196 -2.24 -0.38 10.35
CA THR A 196 -1.87 -1.20 11.50
C THR A 196 -2.22 -0.49 12.80
N THR A 197 -2.64 -1.25 13.80
CA THR A 197 -2.89 -0.73 15.14
C THR A 197 -2.51 -1.72 16.21
N ASN A 198 -2.03 -1.20 17.32
CA ASN A 198 -1.80 -1.96 18.56
C ASN A 198 -2.98 -1.80 19.53
N ARG A 199 -3.91 -0.89 19.25
CA ARG A 199 -5.02 -0.49 20.12
C ARG A 199 -6.33 -0.40 19.36
N PRO A 200 -6.90 -1.56 18.96
CA PRO A 200 -8.15 -1.59 18.19
C PRO A 200 -9.32 -0.90 18.91
N ASP A 201 -9.31 -0.94 20.24
CA ASP A 201 -10.29 -0.31 21.14
C ASP A 201 -10.36 1.23 21.02
N THR A 202 -9.33 1.87 20.47
CA THR A 202 -9.27 3.33 20.31
C THR A 202 -9.76 3.82 18.95
N LEU A 203 -10.08 2.93 18.03
CA LEU A 203 -10.52 3.25 16.67
C LEU A 203 -12.05 3.27 16.50
N ASP A 204 -12.81 2.79 17.50
CA ASP A 204 -14.28 2.66 17.42
C ASP A 204 -15.05 3.88 17.96
N ASP A 205 -14.38 4.88 18.51
CA ASP A 205 -14.94 6.14 19.00
C ASP A 205 -14.59 7.30 18.06
#